data_a03ab7c096518ce718ce1a8520b6fb1d
#
_entry.id   a03ab7c096518ce718ce1a8520b6fb1d
#
_cell.length_a   1.000
_cell.length_b   1.000
_cell.length_c   1.000
_cell.angle_alpha   90.00
_cell.angle_beta   90.00
_cell.angle_gamma   90.00
#
_symmetry.space_group_name_H-M   'P 1'
#
loop_
_entity.id
_entity.type
_entity.pdbx_description
1 polymer ?
#
loop_
_entity_poly.entity_id
_entity_poly.type
_entity_poly.pdbx_seq_one_letter_code
_entity_poly.pdbx_strand_id
1 'polypeptide(L)'
;NSLQLARAYSAFANEGVMIEPKLYVDDQVIRKRILTKSNADFILDSLRMTVLDGTASNLKNEEVQIAGKTGTSEKYIEGVGYASEKYISSFASIFPAQTPKYIMIVSIDEPDPNKYFGGDVSAPVVARISKYMKRLKYLWKTLF
;
A
#
# COMPACT_ATOMS: atom_id res chain seq x y z
N ASN A 1 5.40 -7.76 -9.92
CA ASN A 1 4.21 -8.25 -9.22
C ASN A 1 4.04 -7.57 -7.86
N SER A 2 2.89 -7.78 -7.20
CA SER A 2 2.56 -7.12 -5.93
C SER A 2 3.55 -7.42 -4.80
N LEU A 3 4.16 -8.61 -4.77
CA LEU A 3 5.16 -8.97 -3.76
C LEU A 3 6.45 -8.18 -3.94
N GLN A 4 6.91 -7.98 -5.18
CA GLN A 4 8.08 -7.15 -5.48
C GLN A 4 7.83 -5.69 -5.11
N LEU A 5 6.61 -5.18 -5.34
CA LEU A 5 6.22 -3.83 -4.94
C LEU A 5 6.20 -3.70 -3.41
N ALA A 6 5.61 -4.66 -2.69
CA ALA A 6 5.62 -4.67 -1.23
C ALA A 6 7.05 -4.73 -0.66
N ARG A 7 7.94 -5.52 -1.28
CA ARG A 7 9.36 -5.55 -0.94
C ARG A 7 10.02 -4.17 -1.09
N ALA A 8 9.78 -3.47 -2.20
CA ALA A 8 10.33 -2.11 -2.40
C ALA A 8 9.80 -1.13 -1.34
N TYR A 9 8.50 -1.18 -1.03
CA TYR A 9 7.87 -0.35 0.01
C TYR A 9 8.42 -0.63 1.41
N SER A 10 8.99 -1.83 1.65
CA SER A 10 9.61 -2.14 2.94
C SER A 10 10.79 -1.21 3.26
N ALA A 11 11.50 -0.72 2.26
CA ALA A 11 12.58 0.23 2.46
C ALA A 11 12.08 1.59 2.96
N PHE A 12 10.92 2.05 2.50
CA PHE A 12 10.31 3.30 2.95
C PHE A 12 9.76 3.17 4.37
N ALA A 13 9.19 2.01 4.69
CA ALA A 13 8.64 1.70 6.00
C ALA A 13 9.71 1.41 7.07
N ASN A 14 10.95 1.14 6.68
CA ASN A 14 12.01 0.63 7.55
C ASN A 14 13.33 1.41 7.40
N GLU A 15 13.23 2.74 7.44
CA GLU A 15 14.38 3.66 7.48
C GLU A 15 15.42 3.41 6.36
N GLY A 16 14.98 3.01 5.18
CA GLY A 16 15.84 2.74 4.02
C GLY A 16 16.38 1.32 3.92
N VAL A 17 15.97 0.43 4.83
CA VAL A 17 16.34 -0.98 4.82
C VAL A 17 15.24 -1.81 4.18
N MET A 18 15.50 -2.34 3.00
CA MET A 18 14.62 -3.28 2.30
C MET A 18 14.69 -4.66 2.96
N ILE A 19 13.52 -5.28 3.14
CA ILE A 19 13.36 -6.61 3.71
C ILE A 19 12.91 -7.57 2.62
N GLU A 20 13.60 -8.69 2.46
CA GLU A 20 13.13 -9.77 1.60
C GLU A 20 11.93 -10.47 2.23
N PRO A 21 10.82 -10.63 1.50
CA PRO A 21 9.68 -11.36 1.99
C PRO A 21 10.07 -12.83 2.25
N LYS A 22 9.70 -13.35 3.41
CA LYS A 22 9.80 -14.77 3.71
C LYS A 22 8.43 -15.43 3.64
N LEU A 23 8.37 -16.64 3.14
CA LEU A 23 7.14 -17.43 3.03
C LEU A 23 7.01 -18.47 4.13
N TYR A 24 8.14 -18.93 4.68
CA TYR A 24 8.18 -19.93 5.72
C TYR A 24 8.75 -19.35 7.02
N VAL A 25 8.33 -19.91 8.16
CA VAL A 25 8.75 -19.44 9.49
C VAL A 25 10.27 -19.53 9.66
N ASP A 26 10.87 -20.59 9.13
CA ASP A 26 12.30 -20.88 9.27
C ASP A 26 13.18 -20.15 8.23
N ASP A 27 12.59 -19.43 7.26
CA ASP A 27 13.33 -18.64 6.31
C ASP A 27 14.15 -17.56 7.03
N GLN A 28 15.39 -17.37 6.60
CA GLN A 28 16.21 -16.29 7.12
C GLN A 28 15.66 -14.92 6.71
N VAL A 29 15.70 -13.96 7.63
CA VAL A 29 15.33 -12.58 7.34
C VAL A 29 16.51 -11.86 6.69
N ILE A 30 16.43 -11.65 5.37
CA ILE A 30 17.44 -10.92 4.61
C ILE A 30 17.06 -9.44 4.59
N ARG A 31 18.01 -8.59 4.99
CA ARG A 31 17.87 -7.13 5.03
C ARG A 31 18.98 -6.47 4.24
N LYS A 32 18.64 -5.46 3.44
CA LYS A 32 19.61 -4.70 2.64
C LYS A 32 19.28 -3.22 2.70
N ARG A 33 20.21 -2.40 3.17
CA ARG A 33 20.06 -0.94 3.05
C ARG A 33 20.19 -0.53 1.59
N ILE A 34 19.16 0.15 1.08
CA ILE A 34 19.08 0.65 -0.30
C ILE A 34 18.89 2.17 -0.36
N LEU A 35 18.47 2.79 0.74
CA LEU A 35 18.29 4.23 0.89
C LEU A 35 18.91 4.71 2.20
N THR A 36 19.24 5.99 2.27
CA THR A 36 19.48 6.65 3.56
C THR A 36 18.17 6.77 4.33
N LYS A 37 18.26 6.88 5.66
CA LYS A 37 17.06 7.14 6.49
C LYS A 37 16.34 8.40 6.04
N SER A 38 17.08 9.50 5.80
CA SER A 38 16.49 10.78 5.37
C SER A 38 15.69 10.64 4.07
N ASN A 39 16.20 9.91 3.08
CA ASN A 39 15.45 9.69 1.83
C ASN A 39 14.22 8.82 2.04
N ALA A 40 14.31 7.80 2.90
CA ALA A 40 13.18 6.95 3.22
C ALA A 40 12.07 7.73 3.95
N ASP A 41 12.44 8.55 4.93
CA ASP A 41 11.52 9.44 5.66
C ASP A 41 10.85 10.43 4.69
N PHE A 42 11.61 11.08 3.80
CA PHE A 42 11.06 11.99 2.79
C PHE A 42 10.04 11.30 1.87
N ILE A 43 10.32 10.07 1.43
CA ILE A 43 9.39 9.30 0.60
C ILE A 43 8.15 8.94 1.40
N LEU A 44 8.29 8.49 2.66
CA LEU A 44 7.15 8.15 3.52
C LEU A 44 6.25 9.37 3.77
N ASP A 45 6.83 10.54 4.02
CA ASP A 45 6.10 11.79 4.16
C ASP A 45 5.36 12.18 2.86
N SER A 46 6.03 12.01 1.71
CA SER A 46 5.42 12.25 0.39
C SER A 46 4.23 11.30 0.13
N LEU A 47 4.36 10.02 0.51
CA LEU A 47 3.27 9.05 0.46
C LEU A 47 2.13 9.42 1.42
N ARG A 48 2.46 10.04 2.56
CA ARG A 48 1.44 10.56 3.48
C ARG A 48 0.70 11.75 2.88
N MET A 49 1.39 12.65 2.18
CA MET A 49 0.76 13.79 1.50
C MET A 49 -0.23 13.34 0.42
N THR A 50 0.00 12.23 -0.27
CA THR A 50 -0.97 11.65 -1.22
C THR A 50 -2.34 11.36 -0.56
N VAL A 51 -2.34 11.02 0.74
CA VAL A 51 -3.55 10.76 1.53
C VAL A 51 -4.08 12.04 2.19
N LEU A 52 -3.25 13.02 2.51
CA LEU A 52 -3.71 14.25 3.15
C LEU A 52 -4.33 15.23 2.15
N ASP A 53 -3.73 15.36 0.97
CA ASP A 53 -4.09 16.39 -0.03
C ASP A 53 -3.98 15.90 -1.48
N GLY A 54 -3.84 14.60 -1.71
CA GLY A 54 -3.63 14.03 -3.05
C GLY A 54 -4.75 13.08 -3.49
N THR A 55 -4.38 12.16 -4.37
CA THR A 55 -5.30 11.24 -5.07
C THR A 55 -5.98 10.18 -4.17
N ALA A 56 -5.63 10.12 -2.88
CA ALA A 56 -6.28 9.27 -1.88
C ALA A 56 -6.81 10.09 -0.69
N SER A 57 -7.17 11.36 -0.91
CA SER A 57 -7.62 12.29 0.15
C SER A 57 -8.94 11.89 0.82
N ASN A 58 -9.70 11.00 0.21
CA ASN A 58 -10.85 10.34 0.84
C ASN A 58 -10.49 9.52 2.09
N LEU A 59 -9.21 9.17 2.27
CA LEU A 59 -8.71 8.42 3.44
C LEU A 59 -8.12 9.33 4.54
N LYS A 60 -8.08 10.64 4.37
CA LYS A 60 -7.39 11.55 5.31
C LYS A 60 -7.89 11.50 6.75
N ASN A 61 -9.18 11.23 6.93
CA ASN A 61 -9.84 11.19 8.23
C ASN A 61 -10.00 9.77 8.79
N GLU A 62 -9.36 8.77 8.17
CA GLU A 62 -9.44 7.40 8.67
C GLU A 62 -8.73 7.24 10.02
N GLU A 63 -9.29 6.37 10.86
CA GLU A 63 -8.81 6.08 12.22
C GLU A 63 -7.36 5.58 12.24
N VAL A 64 -6.94 4.86 11.20
CA VAL A 64 -5.56 4.43 10.97
C VAL A 64 -4.95 5.35 9.94
N GLN A 65 -3.91 6.07 10.33
CA GLN A 65 -3.21 6.93 9.39
C GLN A 65 -2.45 6.09 8.35
N ILE A 66 -2.74 6.34 7.09
CA ILE A 66 -2.20 5.60 5.95
C ILE A 66 -1.30 6.54 5.14
N ALA A 67 -0.15 6.03 4.72
CA ALA A 67 0.68 6.60 3.67
C ALA A 67 0.60 5.70 2.45
N GLY A 68 0.52 6.23 1.23
CA GLY A 68 0.42 5.36 0.07
C GLY A 68 0.35 6.10 -1.26
N LYS A 69 0.34 5.32 -2.35
CA LYS A 69 0.26 5.84 -3.72
C LYS A 69 -0.76 5.06 -4.52
N THR A 70 -1.63 5.78 -5.18
CA THR A 70 -2.60 5.24 -6.13
C THR A 70 -1.92 4.93 -7.46
N GLY A 71 -2.42 3.92 -8.14
CA GLY A 71 -2.11 3.62 -9.53
C GLY A 71 -3.40 3.30 -10.29
N THR A 72 -3.46 3.75 -11.53
CA THR A 72 -4.54 3.40 -12.45
C THR A 72 -3.89 3.24 -13.82
N SER A 73 -4.02 2.08 -14.42
CA SER A 73 -3.48 1.79 -15.74
C SER A 73 -4.54 1.15 -16.62
N GLU A 74 -4.51 1.48 -17.90
CA GLU A 74 -5.27 0.72 -18.90
C GLU A 74 -4.71 -0.68 -19.04
N LYS A 75 -5.59 -1.64 -19.27
CA LYS A 75 -5.22 -3.04 -19.45
C LYS A 75 -4.74 -3.29 -20.87
N TYR A 76 -3.55 -3.85 -21.00
CA TYR A 76 -3.05 -4.33 -22.29
C TYR A 76 -3.63 -5.71 -22.59
N ILE A 77 -4.20 -5.86 -23.78
CA ILE A 77 -4.71 -7.13 -24.28
C ILE A 77 -3.90 -7.50 -25.51
N GLU A 78 -3.31 -8.69 -25.50
CA GLU A 78 -2.51 -9.19 -26.61
C GLU A 78 -3.33 -9.24 -27.91
N GLY A 79 -2.78 -8.69 -28.99
CA GLY A 79 -3.46 -8.58 -30.29
C GLY A 79 -4.45 -7.43 -30.44
N VAL A 80 -4.77 -6.71 -29.34
CA VAL A 80 -5.69 -5.55 -29.34
C VAL A 80 -4.97 -4.26 -28.97
N GLY A 81 -4.00 -4.34 -28.06
CA GLY A 81 -3.32 -3.18 -27.47
C GLY A 81 -3.92 -2.78 -26.14
N TYR A 82 -3.85 -1.47 -25.79
CA TYR A 82 -4.51 -0.93 -24.62
C TYR A 82 -6.02 -0.87 -24.85
N ALA A 83 -6.77 -1.59 -24.02
CA ALA A 83 -8.21 -1.69 -24.13
C ALA A 83 -8.88 -0.50 -23.44
N SER A 84 -9.65 0.28 -24.19
CA SER A 84 -10.49 1.33 -23.62
C SER A 84 -11.48 0.75 -22.61
N GLU A 85 -11.68 1.46 -21.50
CA GLU A 85 -12.63 1.10 -20.43
C GLU A 85 -12.23 -0.13 -19.61
N LYS A 86 -11.05 -0.72 -19.85
CA LYS A 86 -10.51 -1.79 -19.01
C LYS A 86 -9.30 -1.32 -18.22
N TYR A 87 -9.46 -1.24 -16.92
CA TYR A 87 -8.47 -0.68 -16.03
C TYR A 87 -7.97 -1.70 -14.99
N ILE A 88 -6.74 -1.48 -14.53
CA ILE A 88 -6.23 -2.06 -13.29
C ILE A 88 -6.02 -0.92 -12.31
N SER A 89 -6.76 -0.93 -11.23
CA SER A 89 -6.69 0.07 -10.17
C SER A 89 -5.91 -0.47 -9.00
N SER A 90 -4.96 0.30 -8.49
CA SER A 90 -4.09 -0.16 -7.41
C SER A 90 -3.87 0.92 -6.35
N PHE A 91 -3.56 0.46 -5.14
CA PHE A 91 -3.10 1.29 -4.05
C PHE A 91 -2.03 0.54 -3.25
N ALA A 92 -0.82 1.10 -3.25
CA ALA A 92 0.30 0.61 -2.44
C ALA A 92 0.39 1.47 -1.18
N SER A 93 0.39 0.85 0.00
CA SER A 93 0.24 1.55 1.27
C SER A 93 1.14 1.02 2.38
N ILE A 94 1.44 1.92 3.31
CA ILE A 94 2.14 1.68 4.56
C ILE A 94 1.26 2.19 5.69
N PHE A 95 1.06 1.40 6.74
CA PHE A 95 0.29 1.83 7.91
C PHE A 95 0.71 1.11 9.21
N PRO A 96 0.51 1.74 10.41
CA PRO A 96 0.23 3.16 10.60
C PRO A 96 1.36 4.03 10.03
N ALA A 97 1.05 5.20 9.47
CA ALA A 97 2.06 6.04 8.80
C ALA A 97 3.14 6.57 9.76
N GLN A 98 2.78 6.88 11.04
CA GLN A 98 3.71 7.39 12.03
C GLN A 98 4.67 6.33 12.59
N THR A 99 4.21 5.09 12.64
CA THR A 99 4.98 3.94 13.14
C THR A 99 4.75 2.75 12.23
N PRO A 100 5.39 2.73 11.06
CA PRO A 100 5.16 1.73 10.02
C PRO A 100 5.28 0.30 10.54
N LYS A 101 4.26 -0.53 10.27
CA LYS A 101 4.22 -1.94 10.67
C LYS A 101 3.76 -2.86 9.57
N TYR A 102 2.91 -2.35 8.69
CA TYR A 102 2.28 -3.14 7.64
C TYR A 102 2.45 -2.44 6.30
N ILE A 103 2.63 -3.25 5.29
CA ILE A 103 2.57 -2.85 3.89
C ILE A 103 1.45 -3.64 3.26
N MET A 104 0.57 -2.94 2.54
CA MET A 104 -0.54 -3.58 1.84
C MET A 104 -0.63 -3.05 0.42
N ILE A 105 -0.68 -3.97 -0.52
CA ILE A 105 -0.90 -3.70 -1.93
C ILE A 105 -2.26 -4.26 -2.29
N VAL A 106 -3.15 -3.39 -2.76
CA VAL A 106 -4.45 -3.77 -3.30
C VAL A 106 -4.45 -3.48 -4.78
N SER A 107 -4.80 -4.47 -5.58
CA SER A 107 -4.99 -4.35 -7.02
C SER A 107 -6.35 -4.92 -7.38
N ILE A 108 -7.15 -4.13 -8.12
CA ILE A 108 -8.48 -4.51 -8.58
C ILE A 108 -8.44 -4.50 -10.10
N ASP A 109 -8.68 -5.67 -10.67
CA ASP A 109 -8.71 -5.90 -12.11
C ASP A 109 -10.13 -5.66 -12.63
N GLU A 110 -10.23 -4.86 -13.69
CA GLU A 110 -11.49 -4.47 -14.33
C GLU A 110 -12.56 -3.99 -13.33
N PRO A 111 -12.29 -2.90 -12.54
CA PRO A 111 -13.33 -2.28 -11.72
C PRO A 111 -14.44 -1.69 -12.60
N ASP A 112 -15.50 -1.18 -11.95
CA ASP A 112 -16.57 -0.48 -12.66
C ASP A 112 -15.98 0.64 -13.55
N PRO A 113 -16.28 0.67 -14.86
CA PRO A 113 -15.77 1.69 -15.78
C PRO A 113 -16.12 3.12 -15.37
N ASN A 114 -17.17 3.33 -14.59
CA ASN A 114 -17.56 4.66 -14.07
C ASN A 114 -16.84 5.02 -12.78
N LYS A 115 -16.13 4.05 -12.15
CA LYS A 115 -15.42 4.24 -10.89
C LYS A 115 -14.16 3.37 -10.84
N TYR A 116 -13.10 3.82 -11.51
CA TYR A 116 -11.89 3.01 -11.73
C TYR A 116 -10.60 3.58 -11.16
N PHE A 117 -10.62 4.79 -10.60
CA PHE A 117 -9.40 5.35 -10.01
C PHE A 117 -8.99 4.60 -8.75
N GLY A 118 -7.68 4.35 -8.60
CA GLY A 118 -7.15 3.62 -7.46
C GLY A 118 -7.48 4.24 -6.09
N GLY A 119 -7.64 5.58 -6.04
CA GLY A 119 -8.12 6.30 -4.86
C GLY A 119 -9.57 5.98 -4.50
N ASP A 120 -10.41 5.68 -5.50
CA ASP A 120 -11.85 5.46 -5.31
C ASP A 120 -12.21 4.00 -5.04
N VAL A 121 -11.41 3.05 -5.55
CA VAL A 121 -11.73 1.62 -5.44
C VAL A 121 -10.72 0.84 -4.60
N SER A 122 -9.41 1.02 -4.81
CA SER A 122 -8.40 0.23 -4.09
C SER A 122 -8.05 0.82 -2.72
N ALA A 123 -7.96 2.14 -2.59
CA ALA A 123 -7.63 2.80 -1.33
C ALA A 123 -8.66 2.55 -0.21
N PRO A 124 -9.98 2.60 -0.45
CA PRO A 124 -10.98 2.28 0.58
C PRO A 124 -10.89 0.85 1.10
N VAL A 125 -10.42 -0.11 0.29
CA VAL A 125 -10.20 -1.49 0.74
C VAL A 125 -9.11 -1.52 1.81
N VAL A 126 -8.00 -0.80 1.59
CA VAL A 126 -6.92 -0.68 2.59
C VAL A 126 -7.44 -0.04 3.88
N ALA A 127 -8.22 1.03 3.79
CA ALA A 127 -8.78 1.69 4.97
C ALA A 127 -9.67 0.74 5.80
N ARG A 128 -10.52 -0.03 5.15
CA ARG A 128 -11.38 -1.02 5.83
C ARG A 128 -10.55 -2.12 6.52
N ILE A 129 -9.57 -2.68 5.83
CA ILE A 129 -8.73 -3.75 6.37
C ILE A 129 -7.87 -3.22 7.52
N SER A 130 -7.23 -2.06 7.38
CA SER A 130 -6.39 -1.47 8.42
C SER A 130 -7.16 -1.20 9.71
N LYS A 131 -8.39 -0.70 9.60
CA LYS A 131 -9.31 -0.50 10.73
C LYS A 131 -9.68 -1.82 11.40
N TYR A 132 -9.95 -2.87 10.62
CA TYR A 132 -10.23 -4.19 11.14
C TYR A 132 -9.02 -4.79 11.88
N MET A 133 -7.82 -4.69 11.30
CA MET A 133 -6.58 -5.12 11.92
C MET A 133 -6.29 -4.41 13.25
N LYS A 134 -6.57 -3.10 13.32
CA LYS A 134 -6.44 -2.33 14.56
C LYS A 134 -7.37 -2.89 15.64
N ARG A 135 -8.63 -3.19 15.32
CA ARG A 135 -9.61 -3.76 16.26
C ARG A 135 -9.19 -5.14 16.75
N LEU A 136 -8.74 -6.02 15.86
CA LEU A 136 -8.25 -7.36 16.24
C LEU A 136 -7.08 -7.27 17.22
N LYS A 137 -6.16 -6.32 17.03
CA LYS A 137 -5.03 -6.12 17.95
C LYS A 137 -5.47 -5.65 19.34
N TYR A 138 -6.52 -4.85 19.45
CA TYR A 138 -7.09 -4.48 20.75
C TYR A 138 -7.73 -5.70 21.44
N LEU A 139 -8.51 -6.49 20.72
CA LEU A 139 -9.11 -7.72 21.26
C LEU A 139 -8.04 -8.71 21.75
N TRP A 140 -6.96 -8.88 20.96
CA TRP A 140 -5.85 -9.74 21.35
C TRP A 140 -5.14 -9.29 22.64
N LYS A 141 -4.89 -7.99 22.80
CA LYS A 141 -4.28 -7.42 24.01
C LYS A 141 -5.19 -7.48 25.25
N THR A 142 -6.49 -7.63 25.05
CA THR A 142 -7.48 -7.68 26.14
C THR A 142 -7.73 -9.13 26.58
N LEU A 143 -7.43 -10.10 25.74
CA LEU A 143 -7.67 -11.53 25.99
C LEU A 143 -6.43 -12.29 26.47
N PHE A 144 -5.23 -11.74 26.28
CA PHE A 144 -3.92 -12.29 26.66
C PHE A 144 -2.98 -11.21 27.19
#